data_481e8100ab58a175f1a697bb152e84f3
#
_entry.id   481e8100ab58a175f1a697bb152e84f3
#
_cell.length_a   1.000
_cell.length_b   1.000
_cell.length_c   1.000
_cell.angle_alpha   90.00
_cell.angle_beta   90.00
_cell.angle_gamma   90.00
#
_symmetry.space_group_name_H-M   'P 1'
#
loop_
_entity.id
_entity.type
_entity.pdbx_description
1 polymer ?
#
loop_
_entity_poly.entity_id
_entity_poly.type
_entity_poly.pdbx_seq_one_letter_code
_entity_poly.pdbx_strand_id
1 'polypeptide(L)'
;LTAGAEFAGKGIDFRNHIVTREYVAEVVSLVRERATFVKDIWEIAACLFLSPADYAAFGVKAGGPEIQKPVDPRRAADPRVKVFDDSLTVPFLAKDVDKFWKEENFTPAFQAQEHVCASGCAFTKESIEPVLEDYIREQGWPMGKVMNCIRLALTGASSGLGIADILSFIGSREFASRMAFAAERLGK
;
A
#
# COMPACT_ATOMS: atom_id res chain seq x y z
N LEU A 1 -23.07 2.75 5.06
CA LEU A 1 -22.59 2.01 6.25
C LEU A 1 -23.66 1.06 6.79
N THR A 2 -24.11 0.13 5.96
CA THR A 2 -25.00 -0.97 6.37
C THR A 2 -24.23 -2.27 6.66
N ALA A 3 -22.91 -2.20 6.77
CA ALA A 3 -22.04 -3.35 7.07
C ALA A 3 -22.09 -3.83 8.54
N GLY A 4 -22.78 -3.13 9.43
CA GLY A 4 -22.75 -3.46 10.86
C GLY A 4 -23.54 -4.70 11.27
N ALA A 5 -24.49 -5.16 10.46
CA ALA A 5 -25.36 -6.28 10.82
C ALA A 5 -24.85 -7.65 10.30
N GLU A 6 -24.01 -7.67 9.29
CA GLU A 6 -23.49 -8.90 8.69
C GLU A 6 -22.23 -9.45 9.37
N PHE A 7 -21.60 -8.67 10.23
CA PHE A 7 -20.41 -9.05 11.00
C PHE A 7 -20.67 -9.96 12.21
N ALA A 8 -21.92 -10.33 12.46
CA ALA A 8 -22.25 -11.20 13.59
C ALA A 8 -21.85 -12.65 13.31
N GLY A 9 -20.62 -13.01 13.62
CA GLY A 9 -20.20 -14.39 13.86
C GLY A 9 -19.57 -15.17 12.73
N LYS A 10 -19.53 -14.66 11.49
CA LYS A 10 -18.73 -15.25 10.39
C LYS A 10 -18.04 -14.09 9.67
N GLY A 11 -16.71 -14.15 9.57
CA GLY A 11 -15.96 -13.15 8.81
C GLY A 11 -16.50 -13.02 7.38
N ILE A 12 -16.38 -11.82 6.79
CA ILE A 12 -16.69 -11.61 5.37
C ILE A 12 -15.50 -12.13 4.57
N ASP A 13 -15.77 -13.03 3.63
CA ASP A 13 -14.77 -13.42 2.64
C ASP A 13 -14.57 -12.23 1.68
N PHE A 14 -13.48 -11.54 1.87
CA PHE A 14 -13.07 -10.46 0.99
C PHE A 14 -11.83 -10.92 0.22
N ARG A 15 -12.01 -11.45 -0.99
CA ARG A 15 -10.95 -11.93 -1.89
C ARG A 15 -10.02 -12.97 -1.27
N ASN A 16 -10.58 -14.03 -0.70
CA ASN A 16 -9.87 -15.11 0.01
C ASN A 16 -9.23 -14.68 1.35
N HIS A 17 -9.56 -13.50 1.86
CA HIS A 17 -9.26 -13.09 3.22
C HIS A 17 -10.54 -13.03 4.04
N ILE A 18 -10.59 -13.80 5.10
CA ILE A 18 -11.70 -13.72 6.05
C ILE A 18 -11.50 -12.47 6.90
N VAL A 19 -12.24 -11.42 6.61
CA VAL A 19 -12.25 -10.19 7.41
C VAL A 19 -13.13 -10.44 8.64
N THR A 20 -12.50 -10.67 9.79
CA THR A 20 -13.18 -10.82 11.06
C THR A 20 -13.33 -9.46 11.75
N ARG A 21 -14.14 -9.43 12.81
CA ARG A 21 -14.27 -8.23 13.66
C ARG A 21 -12.94 -7.88 14.32
N GLU A 22 -12.20 -8.89 14.74
CA GLU A 22 -10.88 -8.76 15.35
C GLU A 22 -9.89 -8.14 14.36
N TYR A 23 -9.86 -8.63 13.12
CA TYR A 23 -9.04 -8.04 12.05
C TYR A 23 -9.33 -6.55 11.85
N VAL A 24 -10.62 -6.19 11.78
CA VAL A 24 -11.03 -4.77 11.65
C VAL A 24 -10.60 -3.96 12.86
N ALA A 25 -10.71 -4.50 14.06
CA ALA A 25 -10.29 -3.81 15.28
C ALA A 25 -8.79 -3.55 15.32
N GLU A 26 -7.98 -4.51 14.88
CA GLU A 26 -6.53 -4.35 14.76
C GLU A 26 -6.16 -3.30 13.70
N VAL A 27 -6.80 -3.32 12.53
CA VAL A 27 -6.62 -2.29 11.50
C VAL A 27 -6.97 -0.91 12.03
N VAL A 28 -8.11 -0.76 12.69
CA VAL A 28 -8.52 0.52 13.30
C VAL A 28 -7.51 0.98 14.35
N SER A 29 -7.02 0.06 15.18
CA SER A 29 -5.99 0.37 16.19
C SER A 29 -4.70 0.87 15.55
N LEU A 30 -4.28 0.28 14.43
CA LEU A 30 -3.08 0.68 13.69
C LEU A 30 -3.19 2.09 13.09
N VAL A 31 -4.37 2.45 12.57
CA VAL A 31 -4.52 3.69 11.78
C VAL A 31 -5.13 4.86 12.54
N ARG A 32 -5.75 4.62 13.71
CA ARG A 32 -6.51 5.65 14.46
C ARG A 32 -5.71 6.90 14.80
N GLU A 33 -4.42 6.74 15.10
CA GLU A 33 -3.54 7.87 15.46
C GLU A 33 -3.18 8.76 14.27
N ARG A 34 -3.39 8.24 13.05
CA ARG A 34 -3.12 8.95 11.77
C ARG A 34 -4.39 9.52 11.15
N ALA A 35 -5.55 9.12 11.63
CA ALA A 35 -6.84 9.54 11.12
C ALA A 35 -7.36 10.75 11.91
N THR A 36 -7.77 11.79 11.22
CA THR A 36 -8.45 12.95 11.82
C THR A 36 -9.96 12.74 11.86
N PHE A 37 -10.50 12.10 10.83
CA PHE A 37 -11.92 11.77 10.71
C PHE A 37 -12.11 10.27 10.47
N VAL A 38 -13.29 9.76 10.79
CA VAL A 38 -13.63 8.34 10.58
C VAL A 38 -13.44 7.89 9.13
N LYS A 39 -13.71 8.75 8.16
CA LYS A 39 -13.48 8.47 6.73
C LYS A 39 -12.02 8.23 6.39
N ASP A 40 -11.11 8.91 7.10
CA ASP A 40 -9.66 8.81 6.86
C ASP A 40 -9.16 7.41 7.21
N ILE A 41 -9.85 6.72 8.15
CA ILE A 41 -9.53 5.33 8.53
C ILE A 41 -9.58 4.42 7.29
N TRP A 42 -10.66 4.52 6.51
CA TRP A 42 -10.77 3.72 5.28
C TRP A 42 -9.69 4.09 4.25
N GLU A 43 -9.49 5.36 4.05
CA GLU A 43 -8.56 5.86 3.04
C GLU A 43 -7.10 5.43 3.36
N ILE A 44 -6.72 5.43 4.64
CA ILE A 44 -5.39 4.98 5.09
C ILE A 44 -5.29 3.45 5.07
N ALA A 45 -6.35 2.75 5.50
CA ALA A 45 -6.37 1.32 5.69
C ALA A 45 -6.73 0.52 4.43
N ALA A 46 -7.23 1.16 3.38
CA ALA A 46 -7.71 0.46 2.17
C ALA A 46 -6.68 -0.53 1.60
N CYS A 47 -5.40 -0.21 1.67
CA CYS A 47 -4.32 -1.08 1.21
C CYS A 47 -4.18 -2.39 2.02
N LEU A 48 -4.77 -2.49 3.21
CA LEU A 48 -4.80 -3.72 4.02
C LEU A 48 -5.92 -4.66 3.55
N PHE A 49 -6.93 -4.15 2.88
CA PHE A 49 -8.08 -4.91 2.37
C PHE A 49 -8.00 -5.14 0.86
N LEU A 50 -7.43 -4.20 0.13
CA LEU A 50 -7.40 -4.14 -1.33
C LEU A 50 -5.97 -4.08 -1.84
N SER A 51 -5.71 -4.79 -2.92
CA SER A 51 -4.47 -4.62 -3.68
C SER A 51 -4.60 -3.42 -4.65
N PRO A 52 -3.49 -2.84 -5.14
CA PRO A 52 -3.56 -1.84 -6.20
C PRO A 52 -4.33 -2.28 -7.44
N ALA A 53 -4.36 -3.59 -7.73
CA ALA A 53 -5.17 -4.16 -8.82
C ALA A 53 -6.67 -3.89 -8.67
N ASP A 54 -7.13 -3.70 -7.44
CA ASP A 54 -8.55 -3.62 -7.08
C ASP A 54 -9.05 -2.20 -6.92
N TYR A 55 -8.16 -1.24 -6.79
CA TYR A 55 -8.51 0.14 -6.47
C TYR A 55 -9.55 0.73 -7.42
N ALA A 56 -9.43 0.46 -8.73
CA ALA A 56 -10.39 0.94 -9.71
C ALA A 56 -11.81 0.42 -9.47
N ALA A 57 -11.94 -0.87 -9.12
CA ALA A 57 -13.24 -1.50 -8.89
C ALA A 57 -13.96 -0.97 -7.63
N PHE A 58 -13.20 -0.45 -6.66
CA PHE A 58 -13.72 0.02 -5.38
C PHE A 58 -13.63 1.53 -5.20
N GLY A 59 -13.24 2.28 -6.23
CA GLY A 59 -13.11 3.73 -6.18
C GLY A 59 -12.04 4.22 -5.19
N VAL A 60 -11.01 3.39 -4.94
CA VAL A 60 -9.89 3.72 -4.06
C VAL A 60 -8.80 4.40 -4.87
N LYS A 61 -8.22 5.47 -4.33
CA LYS A 61 -7.07 6.17 -4.92
C LYS A 61 -5.78 5.70 -4.25
N ALA A 62 -4.74 5.50 -5.05
CA ALA A 62 -3.41 5.22 -4.53
C ALA A 62 -2.92 6.34 -3.60
N GLY A 63 -2.32 5.96 -2.46
CA GLY A 63 -1.75 6.92 -1.51
C GLY A 63 -2.71 7.49 -0.49
N GLY A 64 -3.93 6.99 -0.43
CA GLY A 64 -4.95 7.50 0.50
C GLY A 64 -5.51 8.87 0.08
N PRO A 65 -6.16 9.59 0.99
CA PRO A 65 -6.72 10.88 0.65
C PRO A 65 -5.59 11.81 0.27
N GLU A 66 -5.61 12.29 -0.93
CA GLU A 66 -4.94 13.53 -1.20
C GLU A 66 -5.58 14.54 -0.26
N ILE A 67 -4.83 14.98 0.76
CA ILE A 67 -5.21 16.18 1.51
C ILE A 67 -5.27 17.25 0.44
N GLN A 68 -6.44 17.48 -0.12
CA GLN A 68 -6.70 18.60 -1.01
C GLN A 68 -6.45 19.82 -0.14
N LYS A 69 -5.21 20.30 -0.15
CA LYS A 69 -4.98 21.69 0.23
C LYS A 69 -5.96 22.45 -0.64
N PRO A 70 -6.82 23.32 -0.06
CA PRO A 70 -7.76 24.09 -0.85
C PRO A 70 -6.98 24.70 -2.01
N VAL A 71 -7.29 24.27 -3.23
CA VAL A 71 -6.64 24.81 -4.41
C VAL A 71 -7.04 26.27 -4.41
N ASP A 72 -6.05 27.17 -4.25
CA ASP A 72 -6.30 28.60 -4.37
C ASP A 72 -7.08 28.80 -5.69
N PRO A 73 -8.30 29.36 -5.64
CA PRO A 73 -9.13 29.55 -6.83
C PRO A 73 -8.39 30.27 -7.96
N ARG A 74 -7.35 31.04 -7.62
CA ARG A 74 -6.49 31.74 -8.57
C ARG A 74 -5.54 30.80 -9.32
N ARG A 75 -5.23 29.63 -8.78
CA ARG A 75 -4.41 28.59 -9.44
C ARG A 75 -5.24 27.62 -10.28
N ALA A 76 -6.53 27.47 -10.00
CA ALA A 76 -7.42 26.63 -10.79
C ALA A 76 -7.63 27.16 -12.23
N ALA A 77 -7.34 28.43 -12.48
CA ALA A 77 -7.44 29.06 -13.79
C ALA A 77 -6.13 29.04 -14.61
N ASP A 78 -5.03 28.47 -14.08
CA ASP A 78 -3.75 28.38 -14.81
C ASP A 78 -3.81 27.20 -15.79
N PRO A 79 -3.77 27.42 -17.12
CA PRO A 79 -3.84 26.35 -18.13
C PRO A 79 -2.62 25.41 -18.10
N ARG A 80 -1.59 25.71 -17.30
CA ARG A 80 -0.43 24.85 -17.08
C ARG A 80 -0.66 23.85 -15.92
N VAL A 81 -1.70 24.04 -15.12
CA VAL A 81 -2.15 23.07 -14.12
C VAL A 81 -2.85 21.97 -14.89
N LYS A 82 -2.17 20.85 -15.13
CA LYS A 82 -2.83 19.64 -15.63
C LYS A 82 -3.91 19.25 -14.63
N VAL A 83 -5.17 19.49 -14.98
CA VAL A 83 -6.31 18.88 -14.30
C VAL A 83 -6.17 17.39 -14.58
N PHE A 84 -5.77 16.62 -13.59
CA PHE A 84 -5.79 15.17 -13.69
C PHE A 84 -7.24 14.77 -13.92
N ASP A 85 -7.48 14.05 -15.00
CA ASP A 85 -8.76 13.43 -15.29
C ASP A 85 -9.03 12.40 -14.17
N ASP A 86 -9.92 12.76 -13.25
CA ASP A 86 -10.33 11.92 -12.11
C ASP A 86 -11.06 10.63 -12.55
N SER A 87 -11.29 10.44 -13.87
CA SER A 87 -12.00 9.28 -14.42
C SER A 87 -11.16 8.01 -14.49
N LEU A 88 -9.84 8.11 -14.36
CA LEU A 88 -8.94 6.95 -14.32
C LEU A 88 -8.37 6.81 -12.91
N THR A 89 -8.93 5.90 -12.13
CA THR A 89 -8.33 5.42 -10.89
C THR A 89 -7.00 4.73 -11.24
N VAL A 90 -5.92 5.49 -11.20
CA VAL A 90 -4.58 4.97 -11.47
C VAL A 90 -4.14 4.19 -10.24
N PRO A 91 -3.82 2.89 -10.35
CA PRO A 91 -3.42 2.07 -9.21
C PRO A 91 -2.11 2.52 -8.58
N PHE A 92 -1.33 3.36 -9.28
CA PHE A 92 -0.04 3.87 -8.84
C PHE A 92 0.06 5.37 -9.06
N LEU A 93 0.60 6.10 -8.07
CA LEU A 93 0.87 7.53 -8.20
C LEU A 93 2.03 7.80 -9.17
N ALA A 94 1.76 8.48 -10.28
CA ALA A 94 2.74 8.74 -11.33
C ALA A 94 4.05 9.36 -10.81
N LYS A 95 3.96 10.37 -9.91
CA LYS A 95 5.14 11.01 -9.31
C LYS A 95 6.03 10.05 -8.53
N ASP A 96 5.44 9.03 -7.90
CA ASP A 96 6.16 8.03 -7.12
C ASP A 96 6.76 6.95 -8.03
N VAL A 97 6.05 6.60 -9.12
CA VAL A 97 6.57 5.72 -10.17
C VAL A 97 7.81 6.32 -10.79
N ASP A 98 7.75 7.58 -11.25
CA ASP A 98 8.88 8.27 -11.88
C ASP A 98 10.10 8.36 -10.95
N LYS A 99 9.87 8.44 -9.64
CA LYS A 99 10.94 8.59 -8.66
C LYS A 99 11.54 7.28 -8.20
N PHE A 100 10.72 6.26 -7.97
CA PHE A 100 11.13 5.04 -7.27
C PHE A 100 11.11 3.78 -8.12
N TRP A 101 10.25 3.69 -9.16
CA TRP A 101 10.17 2.51 -10.03
C TRP A 101 11.25 2.55 -11.11
N LYS A 102 12.49 2.32 -10.72
CA LYS A 102 13.67 2.27 -11.60
C LYS A 102 14.38 0.95 -11.38
N GLU A 103 15.05 0.45 -12.39
CA GLU A 103 15.75 -0.85 -12.36
C GLU A 103 16.68 -0.97 -11.14
N GLU A 104 17.43 0.09 -10.84
CA GLU A 104 18.32 0.19 -9.68
C GLU A 104 17.62 0.05 -8.32
N ASN A 105 16.28 0.21 -8.26
CA ASN A 105 15.48 0.11 -7.05
C ASN A 105 14.54 -1.10 -7.07
N PHE A 106 13.88 -1.40 -8.21
CA PHE A 106 12.93 -2.51 -8.23
C PHE A 106 13.64 -3.88 -8.25
N THR A 107 14.82 -4.00 -8.88
CA THR A 107 15.58 -5.26 -8.82
C THR A 107 15.97 -5.61 -7.37
N PRO A 108 16.57 -4.70 -6.57
CA PRO A 108 16.74 -4.91 -5.13
C PRO A 108 15.43 -5.19 -4.37
N ALA A 109 14.34 -4.49 -4.71
CA ALA A 109 13.06 -4.68 -4.04
C ALA A 109 12.48 -6.09 -4.26
N PHE A 110 12.62 -6.65 -5.46
CA PHE A 110 12.23 -8.03 -5.76
C PHE A 110 13.10 -9.04 -5.01
N GLN A 111 14.42 -8.85 -5.00
CA GLN A 111 15.33 -9.73 -4.26
C GLN A 111 15.05 -9.70 -2.74
N ALA A 112 14.76 -8.53 -2.19
CA ALA A 112 14.36 -8.41 -0.79
C ALA A 112 13.01 -9.09 -0.51
N GLN A 113 12.04 -8.99 -1.42
CA GLN A 113 10.77 -9.72 -1.32
C GLN A 113 10.98 -11.23 -1.33
N GLU A 114 11.77 -11.74 -2.27
CA GLU A 114 12.08 -13.16 -2.38
C GLU A 114 12.79 -13.66 -1.11
N HIS A 115 13.75 -12.90 -0.59
CA HIS A 115 14.47 -13.21 0.65
C HIS A 115 13.53 -13.32 1.84
N VAL A 116 12.65 -12.33 2.06
CA VAL A 116 11.67 -12.35 3.16
C VAL A 116 10.72 -13.52 3.03
N CYS A 117 10.21 -13.80 1.83
CA CYS A 117 9.30 -14.93 1.60
C CYS A 117 9.97 -16.28 1.79
N ALA A 118 11.27 -16.40 1.48
CA ALA A 118 12.05 -17.63 1.63
C ALA A 118 12.62 -17.85 3.04
N SER A 119 12.71 -16.80 3.87
CA SER A 119 13.33 -16.85 5.20
C SER A 119 12.60 -17.76 6.19
N GLY A 120 11.32 -18.07 5.94
CA GLY A 120 10.48 -18.82 6.87
C GLY A 120 10.13 -18.04 8.15
N CYS A 121 10.40 -16.73 8.21
CA CYS A 121 10.03 -15.91 9.36
C CYS A 121 8.51 -15.86 9.53
N ALA A 122 8.06 -15.74 10.77
CA ALA A 122 6.66 -15.42 11.03
C ALA A 122 6.33 -14.07 10.40
N PHE A 123 5.17 -14.00 9.72
CA PHE A 123 4.74 -12.73 9.11
C PHE A 123 4.11 -11.81 10.17
N THR A 124 4.92 -11.46 11.17
CA THR A 124 4.63 -10.43 12.18
C THR A 124 5.57 -9.25 11.97
N LYS A 125 5.18 -8.08 12.42
CA LYS A 125 6.00 -6.86 12.28
C LYS A 125 7.41 -7.05 12.84
N GLU A 126 7.51 -7.61 14.04
CA GLU A 126 8.76 -7.79 14.77
C GLU A 126 9.73 -8.76 14.07
N SER A 127 9.16 -9.71 13.31
CA SER A 127 9.96 -10.71 12.58
C SER A 127 10.33 -10.23 11.17
N ILE A 128 9.44 -9.55 10.47
CA ILE A 128 9.67 -9.09 9.09
C ILE A 128 10.65 -7.92 9.04
N GLU A 129 10.50 -6.95 9.94
CA GLU A 129 11.25 -5.70 9.90
C GLU A 129 12.77 -5.93 9.90
N PRO A 130 13.34 -6.69 10.88
CA PRO A 130 14.77 -6.98 10.87
C PRO A 130 15.22 -7.81 9.66
N VAL A 131 14.45 -8.82 9.24
CA VAL A 131 14.82 -9.66 8.09
C VAL A 131 14.91 -8.83 6.81
N LEU A 132 13.96 -7.92 6.60
CA LEU A 132 13.94 -7.05 5.43
C LEU A 132 15.07 -6.01 5.47
N GLU A 133 15.21 -5.31 6.60
CA GLU A 133 16.18 -4.22 6.73
C GLU A 133 17.62 -4.72 6.75
N ASP A 134 17.90 -5.81 7.46
CA ASP A 134 19.25 -6.37 7.54
C ASP A 134 19.68 -6.88 6.17
N TYR A 135 18.81 -7.57 5.43
CA TYR A 135 19.11 -8.00 4.08
C TYR A 135 19.45 -6.83 3.15
N ILE A 136 18.63 -5.77 3.13
CA ILE A 136 18.89 -4.58 2.30
C ILE A 136 20.24 -3.94 2.70
N ARG A 137 20.55 -3.89 3.99
CA ARG A 137 21.79 -3.33 4.53
C ARG A 137 23.01 -4.17 4.14
N GLU A 138 22.92 -5.50 4.27
CA GLU A 138 23.97 -6.44 3.90
C GLU A 138 24.35 -6.37 2.42
N GLN A 139 23.35 -6.14 1.55
CA GLN A 139 23.58 -5.95 0.13
C GLN A 139 24.13 -4.55 -0.23
N GLY A 140 24.20 -3.62 0.75
CA GLY A 140 24.68 -2.26 0.52
C GLY A 140 23.71 -1.40 -0.31
N TRP A 141 22.44 -1.77 -0.40
CA TRP A 141 21.47 -1.03 -1.20
C TRP A 141 20.95 0.22 -0.48
N PRO A 142 20.51 1.25 -1.21
CA PRO A 142 19.97 2.46 -0.62
C PRO A 142 18.59 2.19 0.03
N MET A 143 18.60 1.94 1.34
CA MET A 143 17.44 1.54 2.14
C MET A 143 16.16 2.31 1.77
N GLY A 144 16.20 3.63 1.80
CA GLY A 144 15.02 4.46 1.54
C GLY A 144 14.45 4.31 0.12
N LYS A 145 15.30 4.05 -0.89
CA LYS A 145 14.82 3.85 -2.26
C LYS A 145 14.17 2.49 -2.43
N VAL A 146 14.80 1.43 -1.91
CA VAL A 146 14.28 0.06 -1.96
C VAL A 146 12.96 -0.04 -1.19
N MET A 147 12.92 0.48 0.03
CA MET A 147 11.71 0.49 0.87
C MET A 147 10.56 1.28 0.21
N ASN A 148 10.83 2.43 -0.40
CA ASN A 148 9.80 3.18 -1.11
C ASN A 148 9.32 2.49 -2.39
N CYS A 149 10.19 1.76 -3.08
CA CYS A 149 9.81 0.93 -4.22
C CYS A 149 8.88 -0.22 -3.79
N ILE A 150 9.22 -0.92 -2.69
CA ILE A 150 8.34 -1.97 -2.11
C ILE A 150 6.99 -1.36 -1.71
N ARG A 151 6.99 -0.25 -0.99
CA ARG A 151 5.73 0.40 -0.56
C ARG A 151 4.87 0.81 -1.74
N LEU A 152 5.48 1.37 -2.79
CA LEU A 152 4.79 1.71 -4.03
C LEU A 152 4.09 0.49 -4.64
N ALA A 153 4.77 -0.65 -4.73
CA ALA A 153 4.18 -1.89 -5.21
C ALA A 153 3.02 -2.39 -4.33
N LEU A 154 3.15 -2.25 -3.00
CA LEU A 154 2.16 -2.74 -2.04
C LEU A 154 0.89 -1.88 -1.99
N THR A 155 1.02 -0.56 -2.15
CA THR A 155 -0.06 0.41 -1.85
C THR A 155 -0.38 1.38 -2.99
N GLY A 156 0.39 1.36 -4.06
CA GLY A 156 0.30 2.33 -5.15
C GLY A 156 0.98 3.67 -4.88
N ALA A 157 1.58 3.87 -3.68
CA ALA A 157 2.26 5.11 -3.30
C ALA A 157 3.52 4.84 -2.48
N SER A 158 4.45 5.80 -2.46
CA SER A 158 5.68 5.71 -1.66
C SER A 158 5.51 6.15 -0.20
N SER A 159 4.34 6.65 0.17
CA SER A 159 4.00 7.12 1.53
C SER A 159 2.83 6.32 2.10
N GLY A 160 2.66 6.35 3.42
CA GLY A 160 1.55 5.67 4.11
C GLY A 160 2.00 4.84 5.30
N LEU A 161 1.41 3.67 5.47
CA LEU A 161 1.71 2.73 6.55
C LEU A 161 3.12 2.17 6.45
N GLY A 162 3.66 1.68 7.57
CA GLY A 162 4.92 0.95 7.60
C GLY A 162 4.85 -0.32 6.76
N ILE A 163 5.95 -0.68 6.07
CA ILE A 163 5.96 -1.88 5.23
C ILE A 163 5.73 -3.13 6.08
N ALA A 164 6.42 -3.25 7.21
CA ALA A 164 6.25 -4.39 8.10
C ALA A 164 4.83 -4.47 8.68
N ASP A 165 4.19 -3.31 8.98
CA ASP A 165 2.79 -3.27 9.37
C ASP A 165 1.87 -3.79 8.25
N ILE A 166 2.09 -3.36 7.00
CA ILE A 166 1.30 -3.85 5.86
C ILE A 166 1.49 -5.36 5.68
N LEU A 167 2.75 -5.82 5.67
CA LEU A 167 3.08 -7.22 5.42
C LEU A 167 2.54 -8.16 6.50
N SER A 168 2.48 -7.73 7.75
CA SER A 168 1.89 -8.53 8.84
C SER A 168 0.38 -8.78 8.65
N PHE A 169 -0.32 -7.89 7.95
CA PHE A 169 -1.74 -8.05 7.64
C PHE A 169 -1.97 -8.85 6.36
N ILE A 170 -1.18 -8.61 5.31
CA ILE A 170 -1.45 -9.22 4.00
C ILE A 170 -0.75 -10.57 3.79
N GLY A 171 0.33 -10.84 4.52
CA GLY A 171 1.09 -12.09 4.42
C GLY A 171 1.98 -12.21 3.18
N SER A 172 2.76 -13.30 3.13
CA SER A 172 3.78 -13.53 2.10
C SER A 172 3.21 -13.69 0.68
N ARG A 173 2.08 -14.41 0.58
CA ARG A 173 1.44 -14.68 -0.72
C ARG A 173 0.97 -13.39 -1.40
N GLU A 174 0.30 -12.53 -0.65
CA GLU A 174 -0.20 -11.26 -1.16
C GLU A 174 0.95 -10.29 -1.44
N PHE A 175 2.02 -10.33 -0.62
CA PHE A 175 3.25 -9.58 -0.89
C PHE A 175 3.79 -9.90 -2.29
N ALA A 176 4.01 -11.19 -2.58
CA ALA A 176 4.50 -11.62 -3.89
C ALA A 176 3.55 -11.24 -5.04
N SER A 177 2.23 -11.39 -4.83
CA SER A 177 1.21 -11.05 -5.82
C SER A 177 1.23 -9.56 -6.18
N ARG A 178 1.32 -8.67 -5.20
CA ARG A 178 1.37 -7.22 -5.43
C ARG A 178 2.66 -6.77 -6.11
N MET A 179 3.78 -7.35 -5.74
CA MET A 179 5.05 -7.10 -6.42
C MET A 179 4.98 -7.51 -7.91
N ALA A 180 4.45 -8.70 -8.19
CA ALA A 180 4.26 -9.18 -9.56
C ALA A 180 3.31 -8.29 -10.37
N PHE A 181 2.18 -7.87 -9.79
CA PHE A 181 1.25 -6.93 -10.42
C PHE A 181 1.91 -5.59 -10.76
N ALA A 182 2.71 -5.05 -9.83
CA ALA A 182 3.43 -3.80 -10.09
C ALA A 182 4.43 -3.95 -11.24
N ALA A 183 5.16 -5.08 -11.32
CA ALA A 183 6.08 -5.37 -12.42
C ALA A 183 5.36 -5.47 -13.77
N GLU A 184 4.21 -6.14 -13.81
CA GLU A 184 3.39 -6.26 -15.02
C GLU A 184 2.87 -4.90 -15.50
N ARG A 185 2.42 -4.07 -14.57
CA ARG A 185 1.74 -2.81 -14.86
C ARG A 185 2.69 -1.66 -15.19
N LEU A 186 3.83 -1.62 -14.52
CA LEU A 186 4.81 -0.51 -14.63
C LEU A 186 5.98 -0.86 -15.54
N GLY A 187 6.09 -2.10 -15.96
CA GLY A 187 7.22 -2.64 -16.70
C GLY A 187 8.39 -3.00 -15.78
N LYS A 188 9.03 -4.12 -16.10
CA LYS A 188 10.24 -4.61 -15.43
C LYS A 188 11.41 -4.52 -16.39
#